data_c0504c0634e1b48088e9c40706e26f27
#
_entry.id   c0504c0634e1b48088e9c40706e26f27
#
_cell.length_a   1.000
_cell.length_b   1.000
_cell.length_c   1.000
_cell.angle_alpha   90.00
_cell.angle_beta   90.00
_cell.angle_gamma   90.00
#
_symmetry.space_group_name_H-M   'P 1'
#
loop_
_entity.id
_entity.type
_entity.pdbx_description
1 polymer ?
#
loop_
_entity_poly.entity_id
_entity_poly.type
_entity_poly.pdbx_seq_one_letter_code
_entity_poly.pdbx_strand_id
1 'polypeptide(L)'
;MKREMLCEAKVNTREAQMQPARHDPLPRAHAAPTFTKQVPKAVQQSLMKRCLMLNLLELKQLIAVSELGSFSKVAERFFVSTPTITRSMRHVEAAFGATLFNRDKNKVALNETGRLAVERARRVLQEADAAVAQVQAFDRSLRTISVVSCAPAPLWDLVPRITRLYPGLSTNTRVADLPATEQALRTNACDIAVLPYRPDDQGLRVRHLMDEQLFVCVKRDHALAGRTSVTLDDLNGFNFLLGSDLGFWNDLCRNRLTASKFLVQGDDFALAEVIRQSSLPCFTTDVAVRMRYRNIGDSRVSIPIEDPEVNVSFYLAAHDSPKIAKLFG
;
A
#
# COMPACT_ATOMS: atom_id res chain seq x y z
N MET A 1 47.11 26.74 -40.41
CA MET A 1 47.32 28.20 -40.41
C MET A 1 46.54 28.81 -39.28
N LYS A 2 47.30 29.22 -38.23
CA LYS A 2 47.21 30.50 -37.49
C LYS A 2 45.82 30.82 -36.91
N ARG A 3 45.59 31.17 -35.65
CA ARG A 3 46.48 31.65 -34.55
C ARG A 3 45.67 31.58 -33.24
N GLU A 4 46.35 31.20 -32.20
CA GLU A 4 46.07 31.44 -30.79
C GLU A 4 45.75 32.92 -30.52
N MET A 5 44.85 33.15 -29.53
CA MET A 5 44.99 34.35 -28.69
C MET A 5 44.57 33.98 -27.25
N LEU A 6 45.61 33.93 -26.42
CA LEU A 6 45.53 33.99 -24.96
C LEU A 6 44.98 35.35 -24.51
N CYS A 7 44.15 35.36 -23.49
CA CYS A 7 43.91 36.56 -22.71
C CYS A 7 44.13 36.22 -21.23
N GLU A 8 45.29 36.63 -20.74
CA GLU A 8 45.66 36.65 -19.31
C GLU A 8 44.84 37.71 -18.56
N ALA A 9 44.19 37.32 -17.46
CA ALA A 9 43.62 38.24 -16.48
C ALA A 9 44.40 38.06 -15.16
N LYS A 10 45.04 39.15 -14.78
CA LYS A 10 45.94 39.34 -13.65
C LYS A 10 45.29 39.02 -12.33
N VAL A 11 45.93 38.18 -11.54
CA VAL A 11 45.68 37.94 -10.11
C VAL A 11 46.19 39.15 -9.33
N ASN A 12 45.31 39.83 -8.63
CA ASN A 12 45.66 40.93 -7.72
C ASN A 12 45.61 40.41 -6.28
N THR A 13 46.76 40.02 -5.75
CA THR A 13 47.01 39.61 -4.37
C THR A 13 47.00 40.84 -3.51
N ARG A 14 45.98 41.02 -2.69
CA ARG A 14 46.01 41.86 -1.47
C ARG A 14 46.10 40.96 -0.26
N GLU A 15 47.30 40.88 0.31
CA GLU A 15 47.55 40.38 1.64
C GLU A 15 46.79 41.26 2.68
N ALA A 16 45.74 40.72 3.28
CA ALA A 16 45.13 41.30 4.49
C ALA A 16 45.73 40.56 5.68
N GLN A 17 46.60 41.25 6.43
CA GLN A 17 47.14 40.82 7.71
C GLN A 17 46.01 40.57 8.69
N MET A 18 45.70 39.32 8.99
CA MET A 18 44.85 38.90 10.10
C MET A 18 45.65 38.88 11.39
N GLN A 19 45.32 39.78 12.31
CA GLN A 19 45.76 39.71 13.68
C GLN A 19 45.12 38.50 14.38
N PRO A 20 45.85 37.81 15.27
CA PRO A 20 45.32 36.66 15.99
C PRO A 20 44.24 37.10 17.00
N ALA A 21 43.06 36.51 16.87
CA ALA A 21 41.97 36.71 17.81
C ALA A 21 42.37 36.16 19.19
N ARG A 22 42.18 37.03 20.20
CA ARG A 22 42.37 36.66 21.59
C ARG A 22 41.36 35.56 21.96
N HIS A 23 41.88 34.43 22.40
CA HIS A 23 41.09 33.38 23.05
C HIS A 23 40.57 33.84 24.40
N ASP A 24 39.29 34.22 24.46
CA ASP A 24 38.58 34.28 25.73
C ASP A 24 38.27 32.86 26.19
N PRO A 25 38.55 32.51 27.48
CA PRO A 25 38.22 31.17 27.98
C PRO A 25 36.71 30.99 28.05
N LEU A 26 36.23 29.92 27.39
CA LEU A 26 34.85 29.44 27.50
C LEU A 26 34.37 29.39 28.94
N PRO A 27 33.16 29.83 29.28
CA PRO A 27 32.63 29.69 30.63
C PRO A 27 32.57 28.20 31.00
N ARG A 28 33.12 27.89 32.19
CA ARG A 28 33.12 26.54 32.77
C ARG A 28 31.69 26.00 32.74
N ALA A 29 31.51 24.86 32.05
CA ALA A 29 30.29 24.09 32.08
C ALA A 29 29.87 23.85 33.52
N HIS A 30 28.72 24.40 33.91
CA HIS A 30 28.07 24.04 35.17
C HIS A 30 27.85 22.53 35.15
N ALA A 31 28.43 21.83 36.15
CA ALA A 31 28.23 20.41 36.36
C ALA A 31 26.72 20.12 36.34
N ALA A 32 26.31 19.24 35.43
CA ALA A 32 24.96 18.70 35.42
C ALA A 32 24.67 18.08 36.81
N PRO A 33 23.51 18.36 37.42
CA PRO A 33 23.18 17.75 38.70
C PRO A 33 23.14 16.23 38.51
N THR A 34 24.05 15.56 39.16
CA THR A 34 24.04 14.10 39.30
C THR A 34 22.82 13.70 40.11
N PHE A 35 21.74 13.37 39.40
CA PHE A 35 20.52 12.78 39.94
C PHE A 35 20.80 11.31 40.32
N THR A 36 21.68 11.08 41.25
CA THR A 36 21.80 9.79 41.98
C THR A 36 20.80 9.82 43.14
N LYS A 37 19.52 9.93 42.87
CA LYS A 37 18.52 9.46 43.81
C LYS A 37 18.55 7.94 43.77
N GLN A 38 19.31 7.32 44.69
CA GLN A 38 19.17 5.89 44.93
C GLN A 38 17.71 5.60 45.27
N VAL A 39 17.04 4.91 44.34
CA VAL A 39 15.68 4.41 44.54
C VAL A 39 15.72 3.52 45.77
N PRO A 40 14.88 3.75 46.80
CA PRO A 40 14.91 2.95 48.03
C PRO A 40 14.80 1.46 47.66
N LYS A 41 15.60 0.60 48.32
CA LYS A 41 15.61 -0.86 48.07
C LYS A 41 14.23 -1.48 48.12
N ALA A 42 13.32 -0.98 48.94
CA ALA A 42 11.93 -1.41 49.01
C ALA A 42 11.15 -1.08 47.73
N VAL A 43 11.42 0.09 47.08
CA VAL A 43 10.81 0.48 45.80
C VAL A 43 11.45 -0.31 44.67
N GLN A 44 12.75 -0.56 44.68
CA GLN A 44 13.42 -1.47 43.74
C GLN A 44 12.89 -2.89 43.82
N GLN A 45 12.70 -3.43 45.04
CA GLN A 45 12.11 -4.76 45.24
C GLN A 45 10.63 -4.80 44.85
N SER A 46 9.86 -3.73 45.08
CA SER A 46 8.48 -3.61 44.63
C SER A 46 8.38 -3.49 43.11
N LEU A 47 9.28 -2.74 42.46
CA LEU A 47 9.41 -2.67 41.00
C LEU A 47 9.89 -4.00 40.41
N MET A 48 10.86 -4.68 41.04
CA MET A 48 11.27 -6.03 40.61
C MET A 48 10.18 -7.09 40.81
N LYS A 49 9.40 -7.03 41.87
CA LYS A 49 8.22 -7.91 42.07
C LYS A 49 7.08 -7.59 41.11
N ARG A 50 6.95 -6.35 40.61
CA ARG A 50 5.99 -5.97 39.56
C ARG A 50 6.49 -6.26 38.14
N CYS A 51 7.78 -6.48 37.93
CA CYS A 51 8.37 -6.85 36.65
C CYS A 51 8.51 -8.38 36.46
N LEU A 52 7.53 -9.16 36.88
CA LEU A 52 7.29 -10.47 36.29
C LEU A 52 6.70 -10.21 34.90
N MET A 53 7.60 -9.87 33.97
CA MET A 53 7.17 -9.55 32.59
C MET A 53 6.68 -10.83 31.91
N LEU A 54 5.47 -10.80 31.40
CA LEU A 54 4.96 -11.85 30.52
C LEU A 54 5.90 -11.99 29.32
N ASN A 55 6.45 -13.17 29.13
CA ASN A 55 7.29 -13.50 28.00
C ASN A 55 6.42 -14.07 26.86
N LEU A 56 6.52 -13.49 25.66
CA LEU A 56 5.71 -13.92 24.52
C LEU A 56 5.95 -15.38 24.14
N LEU A 57 7.17 -15.89 24.29
CA LEU A 57 7.47 -17.30 24.04
C LEU A 57 6.76 -18.20 25.06
N GLU A 58 6.76 -17.81 26.34
CA GLU A 58 6.07 -18.56 27.38
C GLU A 58 4.55 -18.52 27.21
N LEU A 59 3.99 -17.42 26.70
CA LEU A 59 2.58 -17.37 26.30
C LEU A 59 2.26 -18.31 25.14
N LYS A 60 3.14 -18.41 24.14
CA LYS A 60 3.02 -19.42 23.05
C LYS A 60 3.06 -20.84 23.61
N GLN A 61 3.94 -21.09 24.56
CA GLN A 61 4.01 -22.40 25.25
C GLN A 61 2.75 -22.70 26.05
N LEU A 62 2.19 -21.71 26.77
CA LEU A 62 0.92 -21.86 27.50
C LEU A 62 -0.23 -22.26 26.55
N ILE A 63 -0.34 -21.59 25.40
CA ILE A 63 -1.34 -21.93 24.39
C ILE A 63 -1.12 -23.36 23.88
N ALA A 64 0.12 -23.74 23.57
CA ALA A 64 0.45 -25.10 23.13
C ALA A 64 0.11 -26.15 24.20
N VAL A 65 0.29 -25.84 25.50
CA VAL A 65 -0.16 -26.73 26.58
C VAL A 65 -1.68 -26.91 26.54
N SER A 66 -2.44 -25.84 26.24
CA SER A 66 -3.90 -25.94 26.12
C SER A 66 -4.36 -26.82 24.96
N GLU A 67 -3.56 -26.88 23.89
CA GLU A 67 -3.86 -27.66 22.67
C GLU A 67 -3.42 -29.13 22.78
N LEU A 68 -2.23 -29.37 23.34
CA LEU A 68 -1.59 -30.68 23.36
C LEU A 68 -1.85 -31.47 24.67
N GLY A 69 -2.27 -30.79 25.75
CA GLY A 69 -2.58 -31.40 27.06
C GLY A 69 -1.38 -32.10 27.73
N SER A 70 -0.16 -31.83 27.29
CA SER A 70 1.05 -32.51 27.81
C SER A 70 2.29 -31.63 27.70
N PHE A 71 3.01 -31.46 28.79
CA PHE A 71 4.27 -30.73 28.80
C PHE A 71 5.36 -31.39 27.95
N SER A 72 5.38 -32.73 27.88
CA SER A 72 6.33 -33.45 27.04
C SER A 72 6.10 -33.17 25.55
N LYS A 73 4.84 -33.23 25.07
CA LYS A 73 4.51 -32.89 23.68
C LYS A 73 4.82 -31.43 23.33
N VAL A 74 4.62 -30.51 24.29
CA VAL A 74 4.99 -29.10 24.09
C VAL A 74 6.52 -28.96 24.04
N ALA A 75 7.25 -29.67 24.90
CA ALA A 75 8.70 -29.67 24.88
C ALA A 75 9.26 -30.15 23.53
N GLU A 76 8.71 -31.22 22.97
CA GLU A 76 9.02 -31.69 21.61
C GLU A 76 8.75 -30.64 20.55
N ARG A 77 7.54 -30.02 20.58
CA ARG A 77 7.13 -28.96 19.61
C ARG A 77 8.05 -27.74 19.63
N PHE A 78 8.58 -27.37 20.81
CA PHE A 78 9.45 -26.21 20.97
C PHE A 78 10.94 -26.57 21.01
N PHE A 79 11.31 -27.84 20.80
CA PHE A 79 12.69 -28.33 20.82
C PHE A 79 13.44 -28.02 22.12
N VAL A 80 12.78 -28.18 23.26
CA VAL A 80 13.32 -27.94 24.60
C VAL A 80 13.07 -29.14 25.54
N SER A 81 13.67 -29.13 26.73
CA SER A 81 13.41 -30.19 27.72
C SER A 81 12.07 -29.99 28.44
N THR A 82 11.42 -31.07 28.89
CA THR A 82 10.19 -30.99 29.69
C THR A 82 10.36 -30.16 30.99
N PRO A 83 11.48 -30.25 31.73
CA PRO A 83 11.75 -29.33 32.86
C PRO A 83 11.72 -27.86 32.47
N THR A 84 12.17 -27.50 31.24
CA THR A 84 12.12 -26.11 30.73
C THR A 84 10.67 -25.63 30.59
N ILE A 85 9.77 -26.42 29.97
CA ILE A 85 8.35 -26.09 29.86
C ILE A 85 7.72 -25.97 31.27
N THR A 86 8.05 -26.89 32.18
CA THR A 86 7.52 -26.81 33.56
C THR A 86 7.95 -25.50 34.25
N ARG A 87 9.20 -25.05 34.05
CA ARG A 87 9.69 -23.76 34.58
C ARG A 87 8.97 -22.60 33.94
N SER A 88 8.79 -22.60 32.60
CA SER A 88 8.05 -21.57 31.89
C SER A 88 6.61 -21.47 32.40
N MET A 89 5.91 -22.57 32.60
CA MET A 89 4.52 -22.53 33.11
C MET A 89 4.44 -22.01 34.54
N ARG A 90 5.39 -22.34 35.42
CA ARG A 90 5.49 -21.73 36.77
C ARG A 90 5.76 -20.22 36.68
N HIS A 91 6.59 -19.78 35.73
CA HIS A 91 6.84 -18.37 35.52
C HIS A 91 5.60 -17.64 35.04
N VAL A 92 4.85 -18.23 34.09
CA VAL A 92 3.55 -17.70 33.62
C VAL A 92 2.54 -17.61 34.77
N GLU A 93 2.41 -18.65 35.64
CA GLU A 93 1.54 -18.61 36.84
C GLU A 93 1.95 -17.48 37.77
N ALA A 94 3.24 -17.32 38.00
CA ALA A 94 3.76 -16.24 38.82
C ALA A 94 3.51 -14.86 38.23
N ALA A 95 3.63 -14.70 36.90
CA ALA A 95 3.36 -13.45 36.18
C ALA A 95 1.87 -13.08 36.25
N PHE A 96 0.96 -14.05 36.13
CA PHE A 96 -0.47 -13.83 36.29
C PHE A 96 -0.90 -13.72 37.76
N GLY A 97 -0.04 -14.11 38.71
CA GLY A 97 -0.37 -14.16 40.13
C GLY A 97 -1.45 -15.18 40.48
N ALA A 98 -1.61 -16.20 39.64
CA ALA A 98 -2.70 -17.17 39.77
C ALA A 98 -2.26 -18.58 39.35
N THR A 99 -2.85 -19.63 39.96
CA THR A 99 -2.69 -21.00 39.51
C THR A 99 -3.53 -21.24 38.26
N LEU A 100 -2.92 -21.73 37.18
CA LEU A 100 -3.55 -21.94 35.89
C LEU A 100 -3.85 -23.42 35.61
N PHE A 101 -3.22 -24.34 36.34
CA PHE A 101 -3.33 -25.77 36.13
C PHE A 101 -3.94 -26.50 37.32
N ASN A 102 -4.73 -27.55 37.06
CA ASN A 102 -5.17 -28.48 38.07
C ASN A 102 -3.98 -29.31 38.58
N ARG A 103 -3.94 -29.60 39.85
CA ARG A 103 -2.83 -30.36 40.51
C ARG A 103 -3.03 -31.89 40.47
N ASP A 104 -3.78 -32.44 39.53
CA ASP A 104 -3.94 -33.89 39.41
C ASP A 104 -2.66 -34.59 38.95
N LYS A 105 -2.32 -35.72 39.60
CA LYS A 105 -1.02 -36.36 39.47
C LYS A 105 -0.67 -36.88 38.08
N ASN A 106 -1.58 -36.99 37.13
CA ASN A 106 -1.35 -37.67 35.87
C ASN A 106 -1.78 -36.95 34.58
N LYS A 107 -2.36 -35.74 34.66
CA LYS A 107 -2.74 -34.97 33.45
C LYS A 107 -2.55 -33.46 33.69
N VAL A 108 -1.93 -32.80 32.73
CA VAL A 108 -1.87 -31.34 32.69
C VAL A 108 -3.17 -30.83 32.13
N ALA A 109 -4.05 -30.32 32.99
CA ALA A 109 -5.33 -29.72 32.58
C ALA A 109 -5.41 -28.29 33.11
N LEU A 110 -5.84 -27.36 32.24
CA LEU A 110 -6.11 -25.98 32.65
C LEU A 110 -7.37 -25.93 33.54
N ASN A 111 -7.29 -25.14 34.62
CA ASN A 111 -8.47 -24.75 35.38
C ASN A 111 -9.20 -23.57 34.65
N GLU A 112 -10.26 -23.00 35.23
CA GLU A 112 -11.00 -21.88 34.63
C GLU A 112 -10.14 -20.63 34.44
N THR A 113 -9.30 -20.30 35.43
CA THR A 113 -8.34 -19.19 35.34
C THR A 113 -7.32 -19.44 34.24
N GLY A 114 -6.87 -20.70 34.05
CA GLY A 114 -5.99 -21.10 32.97
C GLY A 114 -6.62 -20.93 31.59
N ARG A 115 -7.91 -21.27 31.43
CA ARG A 115 -8.64 -21.03 30.17
C ARG A 115 -8.72 -19.54 29.84
N LEU A 116 -9.04 -18.69 30.83
CA LEU A 116 -9.02 -17.25 30.67
C LEU A 116 -7.61 -16.73 30.34
N ALA A 117 -6.58 -17.24 31.01
CA ALA A 117 -5.20 -16.85 30.72
C ALA A 117 -4.79 -17.18 29.29
N VAL A 118 -5.18 -18.34 28.75
CA VAL A 118 -4.94 -18.73 27.34
C VAL A 118 -5.67 -17.77 26.38
N GLU A 119 -6.92 -17.40 26.66
CA GLU A 119 -7.66 -16.42 25.84
C GLU A 119 -6.92 -15.07 25.79
N ARG A 120 -6.48 -14.59 26.95
CA ARG A 120 -5.74 -13.33 27.05
C ARG A 120 -4.36 -13.42 26.40
N ALA A 121 -3.68 -14.54 26.55
CA ALA A 121 -2.39 -14.80 25.88
C ALA A 121 -2.53 -14.74 24.35
N ARG A 122 -3.59 -15.30 23.76
CA ARG A 122 -3.87 -15.22 22.32
C ARG A 122 -4.02 -13.76 21.86
N ARG A 123 -4.76 -12.93 22.62
CA ARG A 123 -4.92 -11.50 22.28
C ARG A 123 -3.61 -10.72 22.36
N VAL A 124 -2.79 -10.96 23.41
CA VAL A 124 -1.48 -10.32 23.55
C VAL A 124 -0.56 -10.66 22.36
N LEU A 125 -0.53 -11.93 21.96
CA LEU A 125 0.27 -12.36 20.81
C LEU A 125 -0.23 -11.77 19.49
N GLN A 126 -1.54 -11.71 19.27
CA GLN A 126 -2.14 -11.05 18.10
C GLN A 126 -1.76 -9.57 18.04
N GLU A 127 -1.83 -8.86 19.16
CA GLU A 127 -1.46 -7.45 19.22
C GLU A 127 0.05 -7.24 18.99
N ALA A 128 0.90 -8.11 19.53
CA ALA A 128 2.34 -8.06 19.28
C ALA A 128 2.68 -8.29 17.80
N ASP A 129 2.04 -9.26 17.15
CA ASP A 129 2.21 -9.54 15.72
C ASP A 129 1.67 -8.36 14.87
N ALA A 130 0.54 -7.77 15.26
CA ALA A 130 -0.03 -6.59 14.61
C ALA A 130 0.91 -5.37 14.73
N ALA A 131 1.50 -5.13 15.89
CA ALA A 131 2.45 -4.04 16.09
C ALA A 131 3.68 -4.18 15.18
N VAL A 132 4.24 -5.38 15.07
CA VAL A 132 5.36 -5.66 14.15
C VAL A 132 4.94 -5.41 12.69
N ALA A 133 3.78 -5.93 12.28
CA ALA A 133 3.27 -5.75 10.93
C ALA A 133 3.02 -4.26 10.59
N GLN A 134 2.49 -3.48 11.53
CA GLN A 134 2.25 -2.04 11.36
C GLN A 134 3.56 -1.26 11.16
N VAL A 135 4.58 -1.53 11.98
CA VAL A 135 5.91 -0.88 11.84
C VAL A 135 6.54 -1.23 10.49
N GLN A 136 6.47 -2.50 10.08
CA GLN A 136 6.97 -2.93 8.77
C GLN A 136 6.19 -2.31 7.61
N ALA A 137 4.86 -2.18 7.74
CA ALA A 137 4.02 -1.53 6.73
C ALA A 137 4.37 -0.04 6.60
N PHE A 138 4.58 0.63 7.73
CA PHE A 138 5.02 2.03 7.76
C PHE A 138 6.40 2.21 7.10
N ASP A 139 7.40 1.38 7.44
CA ASP A 139 8.73 1.43 6.78
C ASP A 139 8.62 1.23 5.26
N ARG A 140 7.81 0.25 4.82
CA ARG A 140 7.55 0.06 3.39
C ARG A 140 6.88 1.28 2.75
N SER A 141 5.94 1.93 3.44
CA SER A 141 5.23 3.11 2.93
C SER A 141 6.16 4.30 2.67
N LEU A 142 7.23 4.44 3.46
CA LEU A 142 8.25 5.48 3.25
C LEU A 142 9.03 5.30 1.94
N ARG A 143 9.08 4.08 1.41
CA ARG A 143 9.85 3.71 0.20
C ARG A 143 8.95 3.35 -0.99
N THR A 144 7.64 3.52 -0.87
CA THR A 144 6.67 3.13 -1.91
C THR A 144 5.73 4.28 -2.18
N ILE A 145 5.58 4.69 -3.43
CA ILE A 145 4.51 5.59 -3.87
C ILE A 145 3.29 4.73 -4.19
N SER A 146 2.21 4.95 -3.44
CA SER A 146 0.92 4.25 -3.64
C SER A 146 0.00 5.09 -4.52
N VAL A 147 -0.52 4.48 -5.58
CA VAL A 147 -1.45 5.11 -6.53
C VAL A 147 -2.74 4.30 -6.58
N VAL A 148 -3.87 4.95 -6.39
CA VAL A 148 -5.19 4.39 -6.67
C VAL A 148 -5.79 5.13 -7.84
N SER A 149 -6.15 4.41 -8.88
CA SER A 149 -6.71 4.99 -10.11
C SER A 149 -8.12 4.47 -10.34
N CYS A 150 -9.01 5.37 -10.72
CA CYS A 150 -10.37 4.99 -11.12
C CYS A 150 -10.44 4.34 -12.52
N ALA A 151 -9.33 4.32 -13.28
CA ALA A 151 -9.24 3.71 -14.60
C ALA A 151 -7.82 3.16 -14.85
N PRO A 152 -7.64 2.15 -15.73
CA PRO A 152 -6.33 1.54 -15.97
C PRO A 152 -5.38 2.40 -16.82
N ALA A 153 -5.86 3.06 -17.87
CA ALA A 153 -5.00 3.77 -18.82
C ALA A 153 -4.17 4.90 -18.21
N PRO A 154 -4.67 5.69 -17.25
CA PRO A 154 -3.86 6.70 -16.57
C PRO A 154 -2.60 6.13 -15.89
N LEU A 155 -2.63 4.88 -15.43
CA LEU A 155 -1.47 4.24 -14.82
C LEU A 155 -0.36 3.94 -15.83
N TRP A 156 -0.70 3.72 -17.10
CA TRP A 156 0.28 3.43 -18.14
C TRP A 156 1.18 4.64 -18.44
N ASP A 157 0.65 5.86 -18.32
CA ASP A 157 1.45 7.10 -18.41
C ASP A 157 2.13 7.44 -17.07
N LEU A 158 1.40 7.31 -15.96
CA LEU A 158 1.85 7.77 -14.65
C LEU A 158 3.00 6.94 -14.07
N VAL A 159 2.95 5.59 -14.19
CA VAL A 159 3.98 4.71 -13.61
C VAL A 159 5.38 4.97 -14.19
N PRO A 160 5.57 5.06 -15.51
CA PRO A 160 6.87 5.44 -16.08
C PRO A 160 7.35 6.82 -15.62
N ARG A 161 6.44 7.78 -15.45
CA ARG A 161 6.78 9.13 -14.94
C ARG A 161 7.24 9.07 -13.48
N ILE A 162 6.54 8.33 -12.62
CA ILE A 162 6.95 8.11 -11.22
C ILE A 162 8.33 7.46 -11.17
N THR A 163 8.55 6.37 -11.90
CA THR A 163 9.83 5.65 -11.93
C THR A 163 10.99 6.56 -12.31
N ARG A 164 10.78 7.45 -13.28
CA ARG A 164 11.82 8.41 -13.73
C ARG A 164 12.05 9.52 -12.70
N LEU A 165 11.01 10.05 -12.05
CA LEU A 165 11.13 11.16 -11.11
C LEU A 165 11.63 10.70 -9.73
N TYR A 166 11.39 9.44 -9.37
CA TYR A 166 11.69 8.87 -8.06
C TYR A 166 12.38 7.49 -8.18
N PRO A 167 13.59 7.41 -8.76
CA PRO A 167 14.25 6.13 -9.05
C PRO A 167 14.58 5.28 -7.82
N GLY A 168 14.55 5.88 -6.62
CA GLY A 168 14.78 5.18 -5.34
C GLY A 168 13.52 4.67 -4.64
N LEU A 169 12.33 4.90 -5.22
CA LEU A 169 11.07 4.48 -4.62
C LEU A 169 10.39 3.40 -5.46
N SER A 170 9.77 2.45 -4.80
CA SER A 170 8.86 1.49 -5.44
C SER A 170 7.52 2.17 -5.74
N THR A 171 6.79 1.65 -6.73
CA THR A 171 5.43 2.12 -7.03
C THR A 171 4.45 0.96 -6.83
N ASN A 172 3.41 1.19 -6.07
CA ASN A 172 2.29 0.26 -5.90
C ASN A 172 1.03 0.88 -6.51
N THR A 173 0.41 0.19 -7.45
CA THR A 173 -0.76 0.70 -8.16
C THR A 173 -1.96 -0.23 -7.98
N ARG A 174 -3.14 0.37 -7.91
CA ARG A 174 -4.41 -0.36 -7.88
C ARG A 174 -5.45 0.40 -8.70
N VAL A 175 -6.18 -0.33 -9.55
CA VAL A 175 -7.42 0.16 -10.15
C VAL A 175 -8.58 -0.15 -9.20
N ALA A 176 -9.46 0.82 -9.00
CA ALA A 176 -10.64 0.70 -8.15
C ALA A 176 -11.83 1.44 -8.80
N ASP A 177 -13.02 1.22 -8.31
CA ASP A 177 -14.17 2.06 -8.64
C ASP A 177 -13.97 3.49 -8.13
N LEU A 178 -14.82 4.40 -8.61
CA LEU A 178 -14.70 5.82 -8.25
C LEU A 178 -14.91 6.06 -6.74
N PRO A 179 -15.93 5.49 -6.07
CA PRO A 179 -16.13 5.66 -4.62
C PRO A 179 -14.93 5.18 -3.80
N ALA A 180 -14.34 4.03 -4.15
CA ALA A 180 -13.18 3.51 -3.44
C ALA A 180 -11.92 4.35 -3.68
N THR A 181 -11.76 4.94 -4.88
CA THR A 181 -10.67 5.86 -5.20
C THR A 181 -10.78 7.16 -4.41
N GLU A 182 -11.98 7.75 -4.35
CA GLU A 182 -12.27 8.94 -3.54
C GLU A 182 -12.04 8.67 -2.03
N GLN A 183 -12.51 7.51 -1.56
CA GLN A 183 -12.31 7.11 -0.17
C GLN A 183 -10.81 6.98 0.16
N ALA A 184 -10.02 6.38 -0.73
CA ALA A 184 -8.57 6.23 -0.53
C ALA A 184 -7.87 7.60 -0.44
N LEU A 185 -8.27 8.57 -1.27
CA LEU A 185 -7.77 9.94 -1.19
C LEU A 185 -8.17 10.61 0.12
N ARG A 186 -9.45 10.58 0.48
CA ARG A 186 -9.98 11.24 1.69
C ARG A 186 -9.36 10.70 2.99
N THR A 187 -9.09 9.39 3.05
CA THR A 187 -8.49 8.74 4.23
C THR A 187 -6.97 8.72 4.21
N ASN A 188 -6.34 9.36 3.20
CA ASN A 188 -4.89 9.31 3.00
C ASN A 188 -4.33 7.89 2.92
N ALA A 189 -5.13 6.96 2.37
CA ALA A 189 -4.74 5.56 2.16
C ALA A 189 -3.93 5.35 0.87
N CYS A 190 -3.76 6.39 0.07
CA CYS A 190 -2.85 6.43 -1.08
C CYS A 190 -2.11 7.76 -1.12
N ASP A 191 -0.93 7.77 -1.74
CA ASP A 191 -0.17 9.00 -1.97
C ASP A 191 -0.77 9.81 -3.13
N ILE A 192 -1.34 9.13 -4.13
CA ILE A 192 -1.92 9.75 -5.33
C ILE A 192 -3.22 9.02 -5.68
N ALA A 193 -4.28 9.77 -5.89
CA ALA A 193 -5.50 9.31 -6.52
C ALA A 193 -5.59 9.82 -7.96
N VAL A 194 -6.16 9.01 -8.87
CA VAL A 194 -6.51 9.43 -10.23
C VAL A 194 -8.01 9.46 -10.34
N LEU A 195 -8.58 10.62 -10.66
CA LEU A 195 -10.01 10.88 -10.70
C LEU A 195 -10.45 11.31 -12.10
N PRO A 196 -11.70 11.01 -12.53
CA PRO A 196 -12.24 11.37 -13.86
C PRO A 196 -12.80 12.79 -13.88
N TYR A 197 -12.45 13.61 -12.92
CA TYR A 197 -12.82 15.00 -12.79
C TYR A 197 -11.81 15.75 -11.92
N ARG A 198 -11.81 17.07 -12.02
CA ARG A 198 -11.02 17.93 -11.14
C ARG A 198 -11.72 18.09 -9.79
N PRO A 199 -11.20 17.56 -8.68
CA PRO A 199 -11.79 17.77 -7.36
C PRO A 199 -11.70 19.25 -6.96
N ASP A 200 -12.79 19.77 -6.38
CA ASP A 200 -12.86 21.13 -5.83
C ASP A 200 -12.57 21.09 -4.32
N ASP A 201 -11.31 20.81 -3.98
CA ASP A 201 -10.82 20.79 -2.61
C ASP A 201 -9.49 21.58 -2.56
N GLN A 202 -9.49 22.72 -1.87
CA GLN A 202 -8.32 23.60 -1.72
C GLN A 202 -7.17 22.96 -0.92
N GLY A 203 -7.45 21.89 -0.16
CA GLY A 203 -6.45 21.12 0.59
C GLY A 203 -5.67 20.13 -0.26
N LEU A 204 -6.07 19.91 -1.51
CA LEU A 204 -5.43 18.96 -2.41
C LEU A 204 -4.55 19.64 -3.45
N ARG A 205 -3.44 19.00 -3.77
CA ARG A 205 -2.71 19.27 -5.02
C ARG A 205 -3.42 18.53 -6.15
N VAL A 206 -3.78 19.26 -7.20
CA VAL A 206 -4.51 18.73 -8.35
C VAL A 206 -3.77 19.10 -9.63
N ARG A 207 -3.57 18.11 -10.51
CA ARG A 207 -2.96 18.31 -11.83
C ARG A 207 -3.69 17.50 -12.88
N HIS A 208 -3.98 18.09 -14.03
CA HIS A 208 -4.44 17.35 -15.21
C HIS A 208 -3.37 16.33 -15.63
N LEU A 209 -3.79 15.10 -15.86
CA LEU A 209 -2.91 14.01 -16.26
C LEU A 209 -3.03 13.73 -17.76
N MET A 210 -4.23 13.40 -18.20
CA MET A 210 -4.52 13.03 -19.60
C MET A 210 -6.02 13.06 -19.88
N ASP A 211 -6.36 13.04 -21.16
CA ASP A 211 -7.72 12.82 -21.65
C ASP A 211 -7.84 11.43 -22.27
N GLU A 212 -8.98 10.80 -22.12
CA GLU A 212 -9.29 9.48 -22.65
C GLU A 212 -10.71 9.43 -23.20
N GLN A 213 -10.89 8.83 -24.36
CA GLN A 213 -12.19 8.63 -25.00
C GLN A 213 -12.50 7.13 -25.13
N LEU A 214 -13.71 6.73 -24.75
CA LEU A 214 -14.19 5.36 -24.91
C LEU A 214 -14.56 5.07 -26.36
N PHE A 215 -14.16 3.90 -26.84
CA PHE A 215 -14.47 3.37 -28.16
C PHE A 215 -15.14 2.01 -28.02
N VAL A 216 -16.00 1.65 -28.96
CA VAL A 216 -16.43 0.26 -29.15
C VAL A 216 -15.54 -0.41 -30.18
N CYS A 217 -15.15 -1.64 -29.92
CA CYS A 217 -14.32 -2.47 -30.79
C CYS A 217 -15.14 -3.66 -31.29
N VAL A 218 -15.37 -3.72 -32.61
CA VAL A 218 -16.20 -4.72 -33.27
C VAL A 218 -15.43 -5.45 -34.38
N LYS A 219 -15.83 -6.67 -34.72
CA LYS A 219 -15.29 -7.36 -35.92
C LYS A 219 -15.69 -6.60 -37.20
N ARG A 220 -14.87 -6.75 -38.25
CA ARG A 220 -15.10 -6.08 -39.57
C ARG A 220 -16.41 -6.46 -40.25
N ASP A 221 -16.97 -7.62 -39.93
CA ASP A 221 -18.28 -8.13 -40.43
C ASP A 221 -19.45 -7.74 -39.52
N HIS A 222 -19.21 -7.02 -38.43
CA HIS A 222 -20.25 -6.57 -37.51
C HIS A 222 -21.11 -5.44 -38.15
N ALA A 223 -22.42 -5.38 -37.83
CA ALA A 223 -23.34 -4.38 -38.35
C ALA A 223 -22.89 -2.92 -38.12
N LEU A 224 -22.11 -2.65 -37.10
CA LEU A 224 -21.59 -1.33 -36.77
C LEU A 224 -20.26 -1.01 -37.48
N ALA A 225 -19.58 -1.97 -38.09
CA ALA A 225 -18.18 -1.81 -38.55
C ALA A 225 -18.00 -0.72 -39.64
N GLY A 226 -19.07 -0.38 -40.38
CA GLY A 226 -19.05 0.68 -41.39
C GLY A 226 -19.38 2.07 -40.86
N ARG A 227 -19.66 2.22 -39.57
CA ARG A 227 -19.98 3.53 -38.97
C ARG A 227 -18.69 4.29 -38.61
N THR A 228 -18.73 5.61 -38.79
CA THR A 228 -17.64 6.52 -38.39
C THR A 228 -17.67 6.82 -36.91
N SER A 229 -18.84 6.77 -36.28
CA SER A 229 -19.09 6.95 -34.85
C SER A 229 -20.39 6.25 -34.46
N VAL A 230 -20.58 6.06 -33.16
CA VAL A 230 -21.79 5.51 -32.53
C VAL A 230 -22.11 6.25 -31.25
N THR A 231 -23.34 6.11 -30.75
CA THR A 231 -23.74 6.54 -29.42
C THR A 231 -23.89 5.34 -28.48
N LEU A 232 -23.94 5.57 -27.18
CA LEU A 232 -24.24 4.50 -26.19
C LEU A 232 -25.63 3.91 -26.44
N ASP A 233 -26.59 4.71 -26.93
CA ASP A 233 -27.93 4.23 -27.28
C ASP A 233 -27.89 3.29 -28.48
N ASP A 234 -27.04 3.54 -29.50
CA ASP A 234 -26.80 2.61 -30.61
C ASP A 234 -26.24 1.26 -30.15
N LEU A 235 -25.54 1.27 -29.02
CA LEU A 235 -24.90 0.09 -28.46
C LEU A 235 -25.80 -0.70 -27.50
N ASN A 236 -26.86 -0.08 -26.98
CA ASN A 236 -27.73 -0.68 -26.00
C ASN A 236 -28.52 -1.87 -26.57
N GLY A 237 -28.42 -3.03 -25.95
CA GLY A 237 -29.01 -4.30 -26.40
C GLY A 237 -28.04 -5.27 -27.06
N PHE A 238 -26.80 -4.84 -27.41
CA PHE A 238 -25.74 -5.79 -27.79
C PHE A 238 -25.16 -6.45 -26.53
N ASN A 239 -24.60 -7.64 -26.70
CA ASN A 239 -23.82 -8.31 -25.64
C ASN A 239 -22.34 -7.99 -25.81
N PHE A 240 -21.64 -7.75 -24.71
CA PHE A 240 -20.25 -7.30 -24.70
C PHE A 240 -19.32 -8.23 -23.95
N LEU A 241 -18.07 -8.30 -24.40
CA LEU A 241 -16.95 -8.77 -23.62
C LEU A 241 -16.39 -7.62 -22.77
N LEU A 242 -16.18 -7.84 -21.48
CA LEU A 242 -15.74 -6.82 -20.55
C LEU A 242 -14.64 -7.37 -19.63
N GLY A 243 -13.61 -6.57 -19.34
CA GLY A 243 -12.63 -6.88 -18.30
C GLY A 243 -13.21 -6.61 -16.91
N SER A 244 -12.67 -7.26 -15.88
CA SER A 244 -13.07 -7.00 -14.49
C SER A 244 -12.51 -5.68 -13.95
N ASP A 245 -11.27 -5.33 -14.31
CA ASP A 245 -10.51 -4.23 -13.73
C ASP A 245 -10.55 -2.96 -14.59
N LEU A 246 -11.75 -2.52 -14.94
CA LEU A 246 -11.98 -1.33 -15.76
C LEU A 246 -12.28 -0.08 -14.91
N GLY A 247 -12.43 -0.25 -13.58
CA GLY A 247 -12.76 0.84 -12.68
C GLY A 247 -14.06 1.54 -13.07
N PHE A 248 -14.00 2.86 -13.13
CA PHE A 248 -15.11 3.76 -13.47
C PHE A 248 -15.78 3.42 -14.83
N TRP A 249 -15.04 2.93 -15.84
CA TRP A 249 -15.62 2.54 -17.13
C TRP A 249 -16.62 1.39 -17.02
N ASN A 250 -16.43 0.49 -16.05
CA ASN A 250 -17.36 -0.61 -15.82
C ASN A 250 -18.73 -0.10 -15.40
N ASP A 251 -18.76 0.85 -14.46
CA ASP A 251 -20.00 1.43 -13.95
C ASP A 251 -20.70 2.27 -15.02
N LEU A 252 -19.96 3.06 -15.78
CA LEU A 252 -20.51 3.84 -16.89
C LEU A 252 -21.19 2.95 -17.92
N CYS A 253 -20.50 1.90 -18.40
CA CYS A 253 -21.07 0.98 -19.38
C CYS A 253 -22.33 0.27 -18.84
N ARG A 254 -22.31 -0.21 -17.59
CA ARG A 254 -23.46 -0.92 -17.01
C ARG A 254 -24.66 -0.01 -16.77
N ASN A 255 -24.43 1.21 -16.35
CA ASN A 255 -25.49 2.17 -16.07
C ASN A 255 -26.18 2.67 -17.34
N ARG A 256 -25.43 2.79 -18.44
CA ARG A 256 -25.95 3.30 -19.71
C ARG A 256 -26.52 2.19 -20.62
N LEU A 257 -25.97 0.99 -20.58
CA LEU A 257 -26.33 -0.13 -21.46
C LEU A 257 -27.21 -1.15 -20.72
N THR A 258 -28.35 -0.70 -20.24
CA THR A 258 -29.24 -1.47 -19.35
C THR A 258 -29.89 -2.69 -20.02
N ALA A 259 -30.07 -2.68 -21.36
CA ALA A 259 -30.59 -3.79 -22.14
C ALA A 259 -29.48 -4.77 -22.60
N SER A 260 -28.21 -4.47 -22.30
CA SER A 260 -27.05 -5.25 -22.71
C SER A 260 -26.66 -6.29 -21.68
N LYS A 261 -26.01 -7.37 -22.13
CA LYS A 261 -25.37 -8.36 -21.25
C LYS A 261 -23.86 -8.29 -21.37
N PHE A 262 -23.17 -8.49 -20.24
CA PHE A 262 -21.73 -8.41 -20.18
C PHE A 262 -21.15 -9.77 -19.79
N LEU A 263 -20.31 -10.34 -20.67
CA LEU A 263 -19.46 -11.48 -20.36
C LEU A 263 -18.14 -10.95 -19.78
N VAL A 264 -17.98 -11.08 -18.47
CA VAL A 264 -16.82 -10.53 -17.75
C VAL A 264 -15.72 -11.57 -17.64
N GLN A 265 -14.49 -11.17 -17.99
CA GLN A 265 -13.28 -11.98 -17.84
C GLN A 265 -12.28 -11.24 -16.94
N GLY A 266 -11.82 -11.94 -15.86
CA GLY A 266 -10.91 -11.37 -14.87
C GLY A 266 -9.43 -11.40 -15.26
N ASP A 267 -9.06 -12.31 -16.16
CA ASP A 267 -7.68 -12.43 -16.66
C ASP A 267 -7.53 -11.73 -18.00
N ASP A 268 -6.58 -10.79 -18.08
CA ASP A 268 -6.35 -9.97 -19.28
C ASP A 268 -5.87 -10.78 -20.48
N PHE A 269 -5.07 -11.83 -20.27
CA PHE A 269 -4.59 -12.69 -21.35
C PHE A 269 -5.74 -13.53 -21.89
N ALA A 270 -6.54 -14.14 -21.01
CA ALA A 270 -7.73 -14.89 -21.39
C ALA A 270 -8.75 -13.98 -22.09
N LEU A 271 -8.94 -12.73 -21.61
CA LEU A 271 -9.82 -11.76 -22.26
C LEU A 271 -9.34 -11.44 -23.68
N ALA A 272 -8.06 -11.17 -23.88
CA ALA A 272 -7.49 -10.89 -25.20
C ALA A 272 -7.69 -12.07 -26.16
N GLU A 273 -7.57 -13.32 -25.69
CA GLU A 273 -7.81 -14.51 -26.50
C GLU A 273 -9.28 -14.66 -26.86
N VAL A 274 -10.19 -14.48 -25.89
CA VAL A 274 -11.63 -14.50 -26.15
C VAL A 274 -12.04 -13.40 -27.14
N ILE A 275 -11.49 -12.18 -27.01
CA ILE A 275 -11.73 -11.08 -27.95
C ILE A 275 -11.31 -11.45 -29.37
N ARG A 276 -10.16 -12.11 -29.56
CA ARG A 276 -9.70 -12.53 -30.91
C ARG A 276 -10.63 -13.53 -31.56
N GLN A 277 -11.18 -14.47 -30.80
CA GLN A 277 -12.01 -15.57 -31.32
C GLN A 277 -13.50 -15.22 -31.39
N SER A 278 -14.01 -14.41 -30.47
CA SER A 278 -15.42 -14.05 -30.36
C SER A 278 -15.85 -13.04 -31.40
N SER A 279 -17.15 -13.07 -31.80
CA SER A 279 -17.80 -12.01 -32.58
C SER A 279 -18.36 -10.89 -31.72
N LEU A 280 -18.42 -11.07 -30.40
CA LEU A 280 -18.98 -10.07 -29.48
C LEU A 280 -18.18 -8.76 -29.52
N PRO A 281 -18.87 -7.60 -29.49
CA PRO A 281 -18.22 -6.31 -29.23
C PRO A 281 -17.47 -6.30 -27.88
N CYS A 282 -16.46 -5.44 -27.81
CA CYS A 282 -15.81 -5.09 -26.56
C CYS A 282 -15.52 -3.59 -26.52
N PHE A 283 -15.22 -3.06 -25.35
CA PHE A 283 -14.79 -1.68 -25.22
C PHE A 283 -13.26 -1.56 -25.26
N THR A 284 -12.80 -0.45 -25.80
CA THR A 284 -11.42 0.00 -25.81
C THR A 284 -11.40 1.52 -25.66
N THR A 285 -10.23 2.13 -25.62
CA THR A 285 -10.10 3.58 -25.57
C THR A 285 -9.13 4.04 -26.64
N ASP A 286 -9.15 5.33 -26.99
CA ASP A 286 -8.18 5.94 -27.89
C ASP A 286 -6.74 5.71 -27.40
N VAL A 287 -6.52 5.76 -26.08
CA VAL A 287 -5.22 5.50 -25.45
C VAL A 287 -4.82 4.03 -25.64
N ALA A 288 -5.73 3.10 -25.36
CA ALA A 288 -5.48 1.67 -25.53
C ALA A 288 -5.18 1.31 -26.99
N VAL A 289 -5.89 1.91 -27.93
CA VAL A 289 -5.64 1.75 -29.37
C VAL A 289 -4.27 2.28 -29.75
N ARG A 290 -3.92 3.50 -29.32
CA ARG A 290 -2.64 4.16 -29.57
C ARG A 290 -1.45 3.38 -29.02
N MET A 291 -1.60 2.79 -27.82
CA MET A 291 -0.60 1.97 -27.17
C MET A 291 -0.60 0.50 -27.62
N ARG A 292 -1.48 0.10 -28.51
CA ARG A 292 -1.71 -1.28 -28.95
C ARG A 292 -1.92 -2.26 -27.78
N TYR A 293 -2.59 -1.77 -26.77
CA TYR A 293 -2.91 -2.59 -25.59
C TYR A 293 -3.79 -3.78 -26.00
N ARG A 294 -3.48 -4.98 -25.53
CA ARG A 294 -4.12 -6.28 -25.85
C ARG A 294 -3.98 -6.74 -27.30
N ASN A 295 -3.33 -6.01 -28.20
CA ASN A 295 -3.10 -6.35 -29.61
C ASN A 295 -4.29 -7.16 -30.23
N ILE A 296 -5.44 -6.51 -30.35
CA ILE A 296 -6.73 -7.14 -30.73
C ILE A 296 -6.73 -7.65 -32.18
N GLY A 297 -5.68 -7.35 -32.92
CA GLY A 297 -5.46 -7.80 -34.30
C GLY A 297 -6.22 -6.96 -35.35
N ASP A 298 -5.85 -7.12 -36.61
CA ASP A 298 -6.43 -6.36 -37.75
C ASP A 298 -7.84 -6.80 -38.12
N SER A 299 -8.39 -7.82 -37.46
CA SER A 299 -9.75 -8.33 -37.72
C SER A 299 -10.87 -7.49 -37.13
N ARG A 300 -10.52 -6.49 -36.31
CA ARG A 300 -11.48 -5.62 -35.64
C ARG A 300 -11.26 -4.16 -36.01
N VAL A 301 -12.30 -3.37 -35.82
CA VAL A 301 -12.30 -1.90 -35.97
C VAL A 301 -12.73 -1.28 -34.65
N SER A 302 -12.07 -0.19 -34.28
CA SER A 302 -12.44 0.62 -33.13
C SER A 302 -13.20 1.85 -33.62
N ILE A 303 -14.39 2.06 -33.06
CA ILE A 303 -15.33 3.11 -33.48
C ILE A 303 -15.51 4.04 -32.27
N PRO A 304 -15.30 5.35 -32.43
CA PRO A 304 -15.49 6.32 -31.35
C PRO A 304 -16.95 6.39 -30.93
N ILE A 305 -17.18 6.57 -29.64
CA ILE A 305 -18.48 6.83 -29.03
C ILE A 305 -18.60 8.34 -28.81
N GLU A 306 -19.71 8.96 -29.25
CA GLU A 306 -19.86 10.43 -29.29
C GLU A 306 -20.49 11.03 -28.03
N ASP A 307 -21.02 10.21 -27.12
CA ASP A 307 -21.63 10.70 -25.89
C ASP A 307 -20.61 11.52 -25.04
N PRO A 308 -21.01 12.68 -24.48
CA PRO A 308 -20.08 13.54 -23.75
C PRO A 308 -19.42 12.86 -22.56
N GLU A 309 -20.13 11.99 -21.84
CA GLU A 309 -19.65 11.28 -20.67
C GLU A 309 -18.57 10.25 -20.95
N VAL A 310 -18.31 9.90 -22.21
CA VAL A 310 -17.22 8.98 -22.60
C VAL A 310 -15.93 9.70 -22.98
N ASN A 311 -15.93 11.04 -22.94
CA ASN A 311 -14.74 11.89 -23.08
C ASN A 311 -14.33 12.37 -21.70
N VAL A 312 -13.31 11.80 -21.12
CA VAL A 312 -12.95 11.99 -19.73
C VAL A 312 -11.56 12.58 -19.58
N SER A 313 -11.48 13.69 -18.83
CA SER A 313 -10.21 14.25 -18.38
C SER A 313 -9.84 13.68 -17.03
N PHE A 314 -8.72 12.98 -16.95
CA PHE A 314 -8.21 12.44 -15.70
C PHE A 314 -7.26 13.42 -15.02
N TYR A 315 -7.39 13.49 -13.69
CA TYR A 315 -6.60 14.36 -12.83
C TYR A 315 -5.90 13.56 -11.75
N LEU A 316 -4.65 13.93 -11.48
CA LEU A 316 -3.95 13.54 -10.27
C LEU A 316 -4.47 14.40 -9.12
N ALA A 317 -4.80 13.77 -8.01
CA ALA A 317 -5.15 14.42 -6.76
C ALA A 317 -4.36 13.80 -5.60
N ALA A 318 -3.83 14.63 -4.72
CA ALA A 318 -3.01 14.19 -3.59
C ALA A 318 -3.03 15.23 -2.46
N HIS A 319 -2.89 14.79 -1.24
CA HIS A 319 -2.55 15.68 -0.13
C HIS A 319 -1.13 16.23 -0.31
N ASP A 320 -0.85 17.42 0.24
CA ASP A 320 0.50 18.01 0.14
C ASP A 320 1.52 17.13 0.86
N SER A 321 2.51 16.67 0.11
CA SER A 321 3.56 15.79 0.62
C SER A 321 4.86 16.01 -0.15
N PRO A 322 6.00 16.17 0.55
CA PRO A 322 7.31 16.27 -0.10
C PRO A 322 7.68 15.01 -0.92
N LYS A 323 7.12 13.85 -0.56
CA LYS A 323 7.35 12.56 -1.21
C LYS A 323 6.97 12.56 -2.71
N ILE A 324 5.92 13.30 -3.08
CA ILE A 324 5.36 13.32 -4.44
C ILE A 324 5.41 14.71 -5.08
N ALA A 325 6.07 15.67 -4.46
CA ALA A 325 6.06 17.09 -4.88
C ALA A 325 6.47 17.30 -6.35
N LYS A 326 7.45 16.51 -6.86
CA LYS A 326 7.93 16.61 -8.25
C LYS A 326 6.88 16.26 -9.31
N LEU A 327 5.79 15.59 -8.94
CA LEU A 327 4.70 15.26 -9.87
C LEU A 327 3.76 16.43 -10.11
N PHE A 328 3.73 17.40 -9.19
CA PHE A 328 2.81 18.55 -9.21
C PHE A 328 3.53 19.86 -9.53
N GLY A 329 4.86 19.82 -9.67
CA GLY A 329 5.73 20.94 -10.05
C GLY A 329 5.84 21.18 -11.55
#